data_1fde02707afb934c0844d102287e41e1
#
_entry.id   1fde02707afb934c0844d102287e41e1
#
_cell.length_a   1.000
_cell.length_b   1.000
_cell.length_c   1.000
_cell.angle_alpha   90.00
_cell.angle_beta   90.00
_cell.angle_gamma   90.00
#
_symmetry.space_group_name_H-M   'P 1'
#
loop_
_entity.id
_entity.type
_entity.pdbx_description
1 polymer ?
#
loop_
_entity_poly.entity_id
_entity_poly.type
_entity_poly.pdbx_seq_one_letter_code
_entity_poly.pdbx_strand_id
1 'polypeptide(L)'
;MMLMSGLGMLGAAMRLPGAWATPSAPQAPPSAGPGGPYIFADEFDGPAGSPPDPGKWTIQTWQDDVFPPVEGIYRDDRQNVFQDGHSNLVLCATHDLLSNTYYSGKLRGNFRSMINQTWEARIKLDCLYPGLWPSFWGVNEDPLPDGEVDIFEWYGNGQWAPGTTVHAASNGKTWEGKSIPGLVDSNWHTWRMHWGEEGFEFARDGAEYFKVPNKPIHVAGGAPDDFRWPFNIPGYWMTPMFTLAVGGVGAGDPAGGTFPASMLVDYIRIW
;
A
#
# COMPACT_ATOMS: atom_id res chain seq x y z
N MET A 1 -43.01 -4.22 58.63
CA MET A 1 -43.15 -5.23 57.60
C MET A 1 -42.27 -4.87 56.43
N MET A 2 -41.17 -5.53 56.35
CA MET A 2 -39.95 -5.18 55.61
C MET A 2 -40.01 -5.85 54.23
N LEU A 3 -39.89 -5.14 53.15
CA LEU A 3 -39.70 -5.68 51.81
C LEU A 3 -38.43 -5.13 51.20
N MET A 4 -37.44 -5.96 51.12
CA MET A 4 -36.21 -5.72 50.35
C MET A 4 -36.48 -5.94 48.87
N SER A 5 -36.13 -4.98 48.01
CA SER A 5 -36.04 -5.12 46.58
C SER A 5 -34.59 -5.17 46.16
N GLY A 6 -34.20 -6.31 45.61
CA GLY A 6 -32.85 -6.58 45.14
C GLY A 6 -32.49 -5.79 43.87
N LEU A 7 -31.30 -5.21 43.84
CA LEU A 7 -30.67 -4.66 42.67
C LEU A 7 -30.12 -5.83 41.83
N GLY A 8 -30.70 -6.04 40.65
CA GLY A 8 -30.12 -6.90 39.65
C GLY A 8 -28.99 -6.18 38.91
N MET A 9 -27.76 -6.68 39.03
CA MET A 9 -26.65 -6.28 38.16
C MET A 9 -26.90 -6.86 36.77
N LEU A 10 -27.15 -5.98 35.82
CA LEU A 10 -27.03 -6.30 34.39
C LEU A 10 -25.57 -6.37 34.01
N GLY A 11 -25.05 -7.58 33.92
CA GLY A 11 -23.75 -7.82 33.30
C GLY A 11 -23.82 -7.50 31.79
N ALA A 12 -23.15 -6.46 31.37
CA ALA A 12 -22.92 -6.20 29.95
C ALA A 12 -21.96 -7.27 29.42
N ALA A 13 -22.48 -8.25 28.67
CA ALA A 13 -21.66 -9.18 27.92
C ALA A 13 -20.96 -8.39 26.81
N MET A 14 -19.63 -8.23 26.92
CA MET A 14 -18.81 -7.79 25.81
C MET A 14 -19.02 -8.77 24.65
N ARG A 15 -19.62 -8.29 23.59
CA ARG A 15 -19.61 -9.03 22.32
C ARG A 15 -18.18 -8.97 21.80
N LEU A 16 -17.54 -10.13 21.72
CA LEU A 16 -16.31 -10.31 20.95
C LEU A 16 -16.58 -9.88 19.50
N PRO A 17 -15.66 -9.18 18.84
CA PRO A 17 -15.81 -8.83 17.44
C PRO A 17 -16.08 -10.09 16.62
N GLY A 18 -17.04 -9.99 15.70
CA GLY A 18 -17.58 -11.10 14.92
C GLY A 18 -16.47 -11.94 14.29
N ALA A 19 -16.67 -13.25 14.28
CA ALA A 19 -15.77 -14.19 13.64
C ALA A 19 -15.45 -13.70 12.22
N TRP A 20 -14.17 -13.56 11.92
CA TRP A 20 -13.66 -13.32 10.58
C TRP A 20 -14.30 -14.33 9.63
N ALA A 21 -14.87 -13.86 8.53
CA ALA A 21 -15.40 -14.75 7.50
C ALA A 21 -14.28 -15.73 7.12
N THR A 22 -14.59 -17.04 7.15
CA THR A 22 -13.63 -18.07 6.76
C THR A 22 -13.12 -17.74 5.37
N PRO A 23 -11.77 -17.55 5.19
CA PRO A 23 -11.20 -17.27 3.89
C PRO A 23 -11.59 -18.40 2.92
N SER A 24 -11.99 -18.04 1.70
CA SER A 24 -12.04 -18.99 0.60
C SER A 24 -10.68 -19.68 0.50
N ALA A 25 -10.68 -20.99 0.28
CA ALA A 25 -9.44 -21.77 0.15
C ALA A 25 -8.41 -21.05 -0.71
N PRO A 26 -7.11 -21.08 -0.36
CA PRO A 26 -6.07 -20.42 -1.13
C PRO A 26 -6.16 -20.87 -2.58
N GLN A 27 -6.40 -19.94 -3.46
CA GLN A 27 -6.28 -20.20 -4.89
C GLN A 27 -4.80 -20.42 -5.14
N ALA A 28 -4.45 -21.56 -5.76
CA ALA A 28 -3.06 -21.88 -6.06
C ALA A 28 -2.36 -20.66 -6.70
N PRO A 29 -1.14 -20.31 -6.27
CA PRO A 29 -0.44 -19.18 -6.83
C PRO A 29 -0.36 -19.36 -8.36
N PRO A 30 -0.54 -18.28 -9.14
CA PRO A 30 -0.32 -18.37 -10.58
C PRO A 30 1.09 -18.91 -10.78
N SER A 31 1.22 -19.86 -11.72
CA SER A 31 2.49 -20.48 -12.07
C SER A 31 3.58 -19.42 -12.18
N ALA A 32 4.75 -19.72 -11.59
CA ALA A 32 5.93 -18.85 -11.60
C ALA A 32 6.01 -18.01 -12.87
N GLY A 33 6.23 -16.70 -12.70
CA GLY A 33 6.45 -15.80 -13.82
C GLY A 33 7.49 -16.37 -14.79
N PRO A 34 7.47 -16.00 -16.06
CA PRO A 34 8.31 -16.65 -17.06
C PRO A 34 9.79 -16.45 -16.72
N GLY A 35 10.37 -17.43 -16.08
CA GLY A 35 11.78 -17.69 -16.17
C GLY A 35 12.69 -17.21 -15.06
N GLY A 36 13.03 -18.06 -14.15
CA GLY A 36 14.20 -17.96 -13.30
C GLY A 36 13.88 -17.65 -11.82
N PRO A 37 14.88 -17.75 -10.96
CA PRO A 37 14.69 -17.44 -9.54
C PRO A 37 14.35 -15.95 -9.37
N TYR A 38 13.40 -15.65 -8.50
CA TYR A 38 13.10 -14.27 -8.11
C TYR A 38 14.34 -13.62 -7.47
N ILE A 39 14.57 -12.35 -7.77
CA ILE A 39 15.60 -11.52 -7.14
C ILE A 39 15.19 -11.20 -5.70
N PHE A 40 13.88 -10.97 -5.51
CA PHE A 40 13.27 -10.79 -4.21
C PHE A 40 11.87 -11.41 -4.22
N ALA A 41 11.48 -12.09 -3.14
CA ALA A 41 10.13 -12.59 -2.98
C ALA A 41 9.75 -12.68 -1.50
N ASP A 42 8.47 -12.46 -1.22
CA ASP A 42 7.85 -12.77 0.05
C ASP A 42 6.44 -13.28 -0.17
N GLU A 43 6.15 -14.46 0.38
CA GLU A 43 4.84 -15.13 0.31
C GLU A 43 4.07 -14.94 1.62
N PHE A 44 4.61 -14.18 2.55
CA PHE A 44 4.02 -13.86 3.86
C PHE A 44 3.45 -15.07 4.62
N ASP A 45 4.17 -16.19 4.59
CA ASP A 45 3.76 -17.48 5.16
C ASP A 45 4.07 -17.65 6.65
N GLY A 46 4.36 -16.57 7.36
CA GLY A 46 4.63 -16.57 8.79
C GLY A 46 3.40 -16.85 9.65
N PRO A 47 3.60 -17.19 10.94
CA PRO A 47 2.52 -17.48 11.87
C PRO A 47 1.56 -16.30 12.07
N ALA A 48 0.28 -16.60 12.36
CA ALA A 48 -0.72 -15.59 12.69
C ALA A 48 -0.27 -14.63 13.79
N GLY A 49 -0.41 -13.33 13.57
CA GLY A 49 0.00 -12.26 14.48
C GLY A 49 1.50 -11.98 14.49
N SER A 50 2.33 -12.69 13.70
CA SER A 50 3.76 -12.36 13.58
C SER A 50 3.99 -11.10 12.75
N PRO A 51 5.11 -10.38 12.96
CA PRO A 51 5.53 -9.34 12.03
C PRO A 51 5.93 -9.92 10.68
N PRO A 52 5.98 -9.13 9.60
CA PRO A 52 6.72 -9.50 8.42
C PRO A 52 8.21 -9.67 8.75
N ASP A 53 8.94 -10.40 7.91
CA ASP A 53 10.38 -10.65 8.10
C ASP A 53 11.19 -9.34 8.17
N PRO A 54 11.81 -8.99 9.30
CA PRO A 54 12.57 -7.75 9.42
C PRO A 54 13.83 -7.69 8.54
N GLY A 55 14.29 -8.83 8.02
CA GLY A 55 15.35 -8.88 7.01
C GLY A 55 14.88 -8.39 5.64
N LYS A 56 13.59 -8.51 5.36
CA LYS A 56 12.97 -8.09 4.09
C LYS A 56 12.23 -6.77 4.19
N TRP A 57 11.72 -6.41 5.38
CA TRP A 57 10.79 -5.31 5.57
C TRP A 57 11.12 -4.43 6.77
N THR A 58 10.80 -3.17 6.64
CA THR A 58 10.78 -2.20 7.75
C THR A 58 9.37 -1.61 7.87
N ILE A 59 8.76 -1.74 9.05
CA ILE A 59 7.51 -1.06 9.35
C ILE A 59 7.82 0.41 9.58
N GLN A 60 7.19 1.30 8.81
CA GLN A 60 7.40 2.73 8.87
C GLN A 60 6.42 3.36 9.85
N THR A 61 6.93 4.28 10.68
CA THR A 61 6.12 5.03 11.67
C THR A 61 6.11 6.54 11.41
N TRP A 62 6.84 7.03 10.41
CA TRP A 62 6.82 8.42 10.02
C TRP A 62 5.61 8.74 9.12
N GLN A 63 5.08 9.95 9.27
CA GLN A 63 3.93 10.44 8.51
C GLN A 63 4.33 10.88 7.09
N ASP A 64 3.36 10.86 6.18
CA ASP A 64 3.54 11.36 4.83
C ASP A 64 3.49 12.89 4.81
N ASP A 65 4.34 13.51 3.99
CA ASP A 65 4.37 14.98 3.79
C ASP A 65 3.33 15.37 2.72
N VAL A 66 2.06 15.31 3.10
CA VAL A 66 0.91 15.66 2.24
C VAL A 66 0.05 16.72 2.93
N PHE A 67 -0.72 17.49 2.15
CA PHE A 67 -1.63 18.48 2.70
C PHE A 67 -3.02 18.40 2.04
N PRO A 68 -4.12 18.25 2.80
CA PRO A 68 -4.20 18.02 4.26
C PRO A 68 -3.41 16.81 4.72
N PRO A 69 -2.85 16.85 5.96
CA PRO A 69 -2.03 15.76 6.47
C PRO A 69 -2.83 14.47 6.69
N VAL A 70 -2.16 13.35 6.62
CA VAL A 70 -2.70 12.05 7.04
C VAL A 70 -3.02 12.13 8.54
N GLU A 71 -4.19 11.65 8.94
CA GLU A 71 -4.66 11.67 10.33
C GLU A 71 -4.29 10.38 11.08
N GLY A 72 -4.22 9.26 10.36
CA GLY A 72 -3.86 7.97 10.94
C GLY A 72 -2.39 7.90 11.33
N ILE A 73 -2.12 7.41 12.53
CA ILE A 73 -0.76 7.19 13.04
C ILE A 73 -0.29 5.80 12.57
N TYR A 74 0.79 5.76 11.79
CA TYR A 74 1.42 4.50 11.41
C TYR A 74 2.13 3.87 12.62
N ARG A 75 1.87 2.59 12.87
CA ARG A 75 2.38 1.89 14.04
C ARG A 75 3.13 0.62 13.70
N ASP A 76 4.22 0.42 14.43
CA ASP A 76 4.90 -0.88 14.49
C ASP A 76 4.30 -1.72 15.62
N ASP A 77 3.11 -2.23 15.38
CA ASP A 77 2.44 -3.16 16.30
C ASP A 77 1.70 -4.27 15.56
N ARG A 78 1.25 -5.26 16.32
CA ARG A 78 0.57 -6.47 15.78
C ARG A 78 -0.93 -6.26 15.56
N GLN A 79 -1.44 -5.06 15.69
CA GLN A 79 -2.82 -4.70 15.37
C GLN A 79 -2.93 -4.06 13.97
N ASN A 80 -1.86 -3.36 13.55
CA ASN A 80 -1.88 -2.59 12.32
C ASN A 80 -0.98 -3.18 11.21
N VAL A 81 0.08 -3.96 11.56
CA VAL A 81 0.92 -4.66 10.57
C VAL A 81 1.26 -6.06 11.10
N PHE A 82 0.75 -7.09 10.44
CA PHE A 82 0.96 -8.48 10.86
C PHE A 82 0.72 -9.47 9.72
N GLN A 83 1.15 -10.71 9.92
CA GLN A 83 0.81 -11.84 9.06
C GLN A 83 -0.40 -12.58 9.66
N ASP A 84 -1.35 -12.99 8.82
CA ASP A 84 -2.61 -13.60 9.29
C ASP A 84 -2.51 -15.11 9.56
N GLY A 85 -1.38 -15.75 9.18
CA GLY A 85 -1.18 -17.19 9.27
C GLY A 85 -1.84 -17.99 8.12
N HIS A 86 -2.33 -17.28 7.11
CA HIS A 86 -2.91 -17.84 5.88
C HIS A 86 -2.18 -17.33 4.63
N SER A 87 -0.89 -17.06 4.78
CA SER A 87 -0.03 -16.51 3.73
C SER A 87 -0.48 -15.13 3.26
N ASN A 88 -0.87 -14.25 4.18
CA ASN A 88 -1.11 -12.86 3.87
C ASN A 88 -0.44 -11.92 4.87
N LEU A 89 0.19 -10.88 4.35
CA LEU A 89 0.45 -9.66 5.09
C LEU A 89 -0.85 -8.87 5.22
N VAL A 90 -1.12 -8.34 6.39
CA VAL A 90 -2.27 -7.47 6.66
C VAL A 90 -1.78 -6.09 7.10
N LEU A 91 -2.17 -5.05 6.37
CA LEU A 91 -2.16 -3.68 6.85
C LEU A 91 -3.58 -3.34 7.28
N CYS A 92 -3.77 -3.02 8.56
CA CYS A 92 -5.08 -2.82 9.15
C CYS A 92 -5.23 -1.38 9.67
N ALA A 93 -6.23 -0.67 9.18
CA ALA A 93 -6.64 0.61 9.73
C ALA A 93 -7.63 0.38 10.88
N THR A 94 -7.40 1.04 12.02
CA THR A 94 -8.23 0.92 13.22
C THR A 94 -8.60 2.29 13.76
N HIS A 95 -9.71 2.38 14.50
CA HIS A 95 -10.17 3.59 15.16
C HIS A 95 -10.35 3.32 16.65
N ASP A 96 -9.57 3.98 17.49
CA ASP A 96 -9.78 4.00 18.93
C ASP A 96 -10.85 5.04 19.27
N LEU A 97 -12.04 4.57 19.57
CA LEU A 97 -13.20 5.43 19.88
C LEU A 97 -13.03 6.22 21.19
N LEU A 98 -12.17 5.76 22.11
CA LEU A 98 -11.97 6.46 23.39
C LEU A 98 -11.09 7.70 23.23
N SER A 99 -10.02 7.57 22.47
CA SER A 99 -9.11 8.69 22.18
C SER A 99 -9.46 9.42 20.89
N ASN A 100 -10.42 8.91 20.12
CA ASN A 100 -10.76 9.37 18.77
C ASN A 100 -9.53 9.43 17.86
N THR A 101 -8.71 8.37 17.92
CA THR A 101 -7.44 8.31 17.20
C THR A 101 -7.47 7.17 16.18
N TYR A 102 -7.03 7.47 14.98
CA TYR A 102 -6.87 6.47 13.92
C TYR A 102 -5.45 5.93 13.90
N TYR A 103 -5.31 4.62 13.68
CA TYR A 103 -4.03 3.95 13.51
C TYR A 103 -4.03 3.12 12.25
N SER A 104 -2.86 2.94 11.65
CA SER A 104 -2.73 2.16 10.43
C SER A 104 -1.32 1.59 10.24
N GLY A 105 -1.07 0.97 9.07
CA GLY A 105 0.19 0.35 8.71
C GLY A 105 0.80 0.92 7.44
N LYS A 106 2.14 1.03 7.46
CA LYS A 106 2.98 1.39 6.32
C LYS A 106 4.23 0.51 6.33
N LEU A 107 4.50 -0.17 5.23
CA LEU A 107 5.57 -1.15 5.11
C LEU A 107 6.50 -0.79 3.96
N ARG A 108 7.80 -0.81 4.22
CA ARG A 108 8.85 -0.55 3.25
C ARG A 108 9.72 -1.79 3.05
N GLY A 109 10.00 -2.13 1.79
CA GLY A 109 10.97 -3.17 1.45
C GLY A 109 12.40 -2.76 1.75
N ASN A 110 13.20 -3.69 2.26
CA ASN A 110 14.65 -3.51 2.45
C ASN A 110 15.46 -3.89 1.21
N PHE A 111 14.78 -4.13 0.10
CA PHE A 111 15.36 -4.48 -1.18
C PHE A 111 15.43 -3.26 -2.10
N ARG A 112 16.55 -3.12 -2.82
CA ARG A 112 16.77 -2.11 -3.85
C ARG A 112 16.53 -2.71 -5.23
N SER A 113 15.44 -2.35 -5.86
CA SER A 113 15.12 -2.73 -7.24
C SER A 113 15.73 -1.73 -8.21
N MET A 114 16.17 -2.22 -9.35
CA MET A 114 16.83 -1.42 -10.40
C MET A 114 16.07 -1.57 -11.73
N ILE A 115 16.45 -0.78 -12.71
CA ILE A 115 15.94 -0.89 -14.08
C ILE A 115 16.07 -2.34 -14.62
N ASN A 116 15.19 -2.72 -15.52
CA ASN A 116 15.04 -4.07 -16.10
C ASN A 116 14.52 -5.11 -15.11
N GLN A 117 13.76 -4.68 -14.10
CA GLN A 117 13.09 -5.58 -13.17
C GLN A 117 11.57 -5.41 -13.24
N THR A 118 10.88 -6.50 -12.92
CA THR A 118 9.42 -6.55 -12.85
C THR A 118 9.00 -6.80 -11.42
N TRP A 119 8.06 -6.00 -10.93
CA TRP A 119 7.41 -6.18 -9.63
C TRP A 119 6.02 -6.74 -9.85
N GLU A 120 5.65 -7.72 -9.07
CA GLU A 120 4.30 -8.26 -9.04
C GLU A 120 3.87 -8.52 -7.61
N ALA A 121 2.70 -8.03 -7.25
CA ALA A 121 2.07 -8.33 -5.98
C ALA A 121 0.60 -8.70 -6.18
N ARG A 122 0.09 -9.65 -5.37
CA ARG A 122 -1.32 -10.02 -5.35
C ARG A 122 -1.97 -9.44 -4.12
N ILE A 123 -2.97 -8.58 -4.33
CA ILE A 123 -3.52 -7.71 -3.29
C ILE A 123 -5.04 -7.76 -3.30
N LYS A 124 -5.64 -7.71 -2.10
CA LYS A 124 -7.08 -7.55 -1.88
C LYS A 124 -7.32 -6.36 -0.96
N LEU A 125 -8.34 -5.58 -1.28
CA LEU A 125 -8.66 -4.36 -0.55
C LEU A 125 -10.03 -4.49 0.14
N ASP A 126 -10.04 -4.90 1.40
CA ASP A 126 -11.20 -4.84 2.29
C ASP A 126 -11.25 -3.50 3.04
N CYS A 127 -10.83 -2.42 2.34
CA CYS A 127 -10.66 -1.07 2.89
C CYS A 127 -11.12 0.04 1.93
N LEU A 128 -12.00 -0.28 0.99
CA LEU A 128 -12.51 0.71 0.03
C LEU A 128 -13.66 1.53 0.65
N TYR A 129 -13.35 2.29 1.71
CA TYR A 129 -14.29 3.14 2.43
C TYR A 129 -13.81 4.61 2.43
N PRO A 130 -14.73 5.60 2.55
CA PRO A 130 -14.34 6.98 2.76
C PRO A 130 -13.32 7.13 3.89
N GLY A 131 -12.39 8.04 3.73
CA GLY A 131 -11.34 8.28 4.71
C GLY A 131 -10.15 7.31 4.68
N LEU A 132 -10.08 6.39 3.70
CA LEU A 132 -8.97 5.46 3.52
C LEU A 132 -8.26 5.66 2.19
N TRP A 133 -6.96 5.35 2.14
CA TRP A 133 -6.12 5.53 0.96
C TRP A 133 -5.08 4.39 0.89
N PRO A 134 -5.47 3.22 0.38
CA PRO A 134 -4.54 2.12 0.12
C PRO A 134 -3.72 2.38 -1.13
N SER A 135 -2.42 2.02 -1.08
CA SER A 135 -1.50 2.13 -2.20
C SER A 135 -0.43 1.03 -2.21
N PHE A 136 0.00 0.67 -3.43
CA PHE A 136 1.20 -0.11 -3.70
C PHE A 136 2.09 0.72 -4.63
N TRP A 137 3.26 1.07 -4.16
CA TRP A 137 4.11 2.07 -4.78
C TRP A 137 5.60 1.79 -4.59
N GLY A 138 6.44 2.59 -5.20
CA GLY A 138 7.88 2.51 -5.10
C GLY A 138 8.54 3.88 -4.99
N VAL A 139 9.58 3.98 -4.17
CA VAL A 139 10.28 5.24 -3.89
C VAL A 139 11.78 5.03 -3.77
N ASN A 140 12.54 6.09 -4.08
CA ASN A 140 13.95 6.22 -3.74
C ASN A 140 14.09 7.18 -2.55
N GLU A 141 14.79 6.77 -1.49
CA GLU A 141 15.00 7.56 -0.27
C GLU A 141 16.46 8.01 -0.10
N ASP A 142 17.31 7.88 -1.10
CA ASP A 142 18.72 8.29 -1.05
C ASP A 142 18.89 9.72 -1.62
N PRO A 143 20.02 10.44 -1.39
CA PRO A 143 20.28 11.75 -1.96
C PRO A 143 20.34 11.81 -3.50
N LEU A 144 20.09 10.72 -4.19
CA LEU A 144 19.75 10.72 -5.61
C LEU A 144 18.42 11.47 -5.82
N PRO A 145 18.17 12.01 -7.02
CA PRO A 145 16.89 12.66 -7.31
C PRO A 145 15.73 11.75 -6.91
N ASP A 146 14.86 12.24 -6.05
CA ASP A 146 13.68 11.50 -5.61
C ASP A 146 12.82 11.15 -6.82
N GLY A 147 12.23 9.99 -6.83
CA GLY A 147 11.25 9.56 -7.80
C GLY A 147 10.30 8.59 -7.12
N GLU A 148 9.05 8.64 -7.53
CA GLU A 148 7.98 7.81 -6.98
C GLU A 148 7.18 7.18 -8.10
N VAL A 149 6.78 5.94 -7.93
CA VAL A 149 5.94 5.22 -8.88
C VAL A 149 4.81 4.54 -8.13
N ASP A 150 3.60 5.04 -8.33
CA ASP A 150 2.39 4.47 -7.76
C ASP A 150 1.82 3.43 -8.71
N ILE A 151 1.97 2.16 -8.38
CA ILE A 151 1.47 1.06 -9.21
C ILE A 151 -0.05 1.05 -9.16
N PHE A 152 -0.63 1.25 -7.99
CA PHE A 152 -2.01 1.70 -7.86
C PHE A 152 -2.20 2.54 -6.59
N GLU A 153 -3.17 3.43 -6.66
CA GLU A 153 -3.77 4.14 -5.54
C GLU A 153 -5.29 4.10 -5.66
N TRP A 154 -5.96 3.94 -4.53
CA TRP A 154 -7.39 4.16 -4.43
C TRP A 154 -7.67 5.27 -3.41
N TYR A 155 -8.59 6.16 -3.74
CA TYR A 155 -8.82 7.40 -3.00
C TYR A 155 -10.20 7.41 -2.35
N GLY A 156 -10.25 7.42 -1.02
CA GLY A 156 -11.48 7.50 -0.23
C GLY A 156 -12.11 8.88 -0.17
N ASN A 157 -11.48 9.90 -0.79
CA ASN A 157 -11.96 11.29 -0.78
C ASN A 157 -13.22 11.51 -1.63
N GLY A 158 -13.67 10.51 -2.39
CA GLY A 158 -14.87 10.59 -3.24
C GLY A 158 -14.74 11.54 -4.45
N GLN A 159 -13.56 12.10 -4.69
CA GLN A 159 -13.31 13.07 -5.76
C GLN A 159 -12.43 12.50 -6.86
N TRP A 160 -11.47 11.67 -6.50
CA TRP A 160 -10.49 11.12 -7.43
C TRP A 160 -10.80 9.67 -7.76
N ALA A 161 -10.73 9.34 -9.03
CA ALA A 161 -10.78 7.95 -9.45
C ALA A 161 -9.44 7.27 -9.15
N PRO A 162 -9.43 5.94 -8.85
CA PRO A 162 -8.20 5.20 -8.66
C PRO A 162 -7.28 5.32 -9.87
N GLY A 163 -5.98 5.25 -9.64
CA GLY A 163 -5.01 5.49 -10.70
C GLY A 163 -3.64 4.90 -10.45
N THR A 164 -2.81 5.14 -11.45
CA THR A 164 -1.38 4.83 -11.49
C THR A 164 -0.66 6.13 -11.82
N THR A 165 0.44 6.44 -11.10
CA THR A 165 1.16 7.69 -11.29
C THR A 165 2.66 7.46 -11.24
N VAL A 166 3.42 8.19 -12.06
CA VAL A 166 4.88 8.25 -12.01
C VAL A 166 5.26 9.70 -11.72
N HIS A 167 5.84 9.94 -10.55
CA HIS A 167 6.31 11.25 -10.12
C HIS A 167 7.82 11.32 -10.35
N ALA A 168 8.24 12.22 -11.23
CA ALA A 168 9.66 12.48 -11.42
C ALA A 168 10.16 13.55 -10.45
N ALA A 169 11.34 13.34 -9.94
CA ALA A 169 11.93 14.19 -8.93
C ALA A 169 12.53 15.46 -9.49
N SER A 170 11.78 16.45 -9.72
CA SER A 170 12.32 17.80 -9.74
C SER A 170 11.26 18.75 -9.30
N ASN A 171 11.26 19.32 -8.23
CA ASN A 171 10.26 20.31 -7.77
C ASN A 171 8.82 19.80 -7.52
N GLY A 172 8.54 18.49 -7.52
CA GLY A 172 7.21 17.91 -7.26
C GLY A 172 6.13 18.30 -8.28
N LYS A 173 6.50 18.81 -9.45
CA LYS A 173 5.54 19.33 -10.44
C LYS A 173 5.35 18.46 -11.66
N THR A 174 6.23 17.48 -11.86
CA THR A 174 6.17 16.65 -13.06
C THR A 174 5.80 15.23 -12.72
N TRP A 175 4.61 14.86 -13.13
CA TRP A 175 4.09 13.53 -13.02
C TRP A 175 3.39 13.11 -14.31
N GLU A 176 3.33 11.82 -14.57
CA GLU A 176 2.48 11.23 -15.57
C GLU A 176 1.62 10.16 -14.92
N GLY A 177 0.32 10.27 -15.09
CA GLY A 177 -0.60 9.35 -14.44
C GLY A 177 -1.86 9.12 -15.25
N LYS A 178 -2.58 8.06 -14.89
CA LYS A 178 -3.84 7.70 -15.50
C LYS A 178 -4.84 7.33 -14.42
N SER A 179 -5.89 8.11 -14.30
CA SER A 179 -7.06 7.77 -13.51
C SER A 179 -7.97 6.83 -14.31
N ILE A 180 -8.34 5.70 -13.73
CA ILE A 180 -9.13 4.67 -14.41
C ILE A 180 -10.29 4.27 -13.49
N PRO A 181 -11.50 4.80 -13.70
CA PRO A 181 -12.68 4.38 -12.95
C PRO A 181 -12.86 2.86 -13.03
N GLY A 182 -13.05 2.20 -11.88
CA GLY A 182 -13.21 0.76 -11.80
C GLY A 182 -11.90 -0.05 -11.91
N LEU A 183 -10.73 0.62 -11.92
CA LEU A 183 -9.44 -0.07 -11.87
C LEU A 183 -9.25 -0.87 -10.59
N VAL A 184 -9.84 -0.43 -9.49
CA VAL A 184 -9.70 -1.03 -8.15
C VAL A 184 -11.06 -1.46 -7.63
N ASP A 185 -11.16 -2.69 -7.14
CA ASP A 185 -12.30 -3.24 -6.43
C ASP A 185 -11.84 -4.14 -5.26
N SER A 186 -12.77 -4.74 -4.53
CA SER A 186 -12.49 -5.55 -3.33
C SER A 186 -12.14 -7.02 -3.61
N ASN A 187 -11.92 -7.42 -4.85
CA ASN A 187 -11.46 -8.76 -5.18
C ASN A 187 -9.94 -8.85 -5.09
N TRP A 188 -9.43 -10.08 -5.14
CA TRP A 188 -8.01 -10.33 -5.32
C TRP A 188 -7.59 -9.96 -6.74
N HIS A 189 -6.56 -9.10 -6.86
CA HIS A 189 -5.95 -8.74 -8.12
C HIS A 189 -4.43 -8.88 -8.08
N THR A 190 -3.86 -9.27 -9.20
CA THR A 190 -2.41 -9.23 -9.42
C THR A 190 -2.04 -7.90 -10.05
N TRP A 191 -1.21 -7.15 -9.38
CA TRP A 191 -0.69 -5.85 -9.83
C TRP A 191 0.75 -6.01 -10.27
N ARG A 192 1.06 -5.58 -11.47
CA ARG A 192 2.40 -5.70 -12.04
C ARG A 192 2.89 -4.36 -12.61
N MET A 193 4.16 -4.06 -12.33
CA MET A 193 4.94 -3.01 -12.96
C MET A 193 6.20 -3.63 -13.57
N HIS A 194 6.44 -3.39 -14.84
CA HIS A 194 7.74 -3.62 -15.45
C HIS A 194 8.46 -2.28 -15.59
N TRP A 195 9.65 -2.17 -15.04
CA TRP A 195 10.51 -1.00 -15.13
C TRP A 195 11.66 -1.33 -16.09
N GLY A 196 11.55 -0.91 -17.35
CA GLY A 196 12.48 -1.21 -18.43
C GLY A 196 13.18 0.02 -19.00
N GLU A 197 14.05 -0.23 -19.98
CA GLU A 197 14.77 0.83 -20.69
C GLU A 197 13.84 1.76 -21.47
N GLU A 198 12.68 1.27 -21.90
CA GLU A 198 11.66 2.07 -22.60
C GLU A 198 10.74 2.85 -21.64
N GLY A 199 10.79 2.55 -20.32
CA GLY A 199 9.96 3.17 -19.29
C GLY A 199 9.21 2.16 -18.45
N PHE A 200 8.01 2.54 -18.00
CA PHE A 200 7.16 1.72 -17.15
C PHE A 200 5.98 1.14 -17.91
N GLU A 201 5.68 -0.12 -17.63
CA GLU A 201 4.48 -0.82 -18.11
C GLU A 201 3.70 -1.34 -16.90
N PHE A 202 2.41 -1.03 -16.84
CA PHE A 202 1.54 -1.43 -15.74
C PHE A 202 0.46 -2.39 -16.21
N ALA A 203 0.25 -3.47 -15.45
CA ALA A 203 -0.77 -4.45 -15.74
C ALA A 203 -1.54 -4.87 -14.48
N ARG A 204 -2.84 -5.18 -14.64
CA ARG A 204 -3.68 -5.82 -13.63
C ARG A 204 -4.19 -7.15 -14.19
N ASP A 205 -4.04 -8.24 -13.45
CA ASP A 205 -4.45 -9.59 -13.84
C ASP A 205 -3.92 -10.01 -15.22
N GLY A 206 -2.66 -9.62 -15.52
CA GLY A 206 -2.01 -9.88 -16.78
C GLY A 206 -2.40 -8.97 -17.94
N ALA A 207 -3.44 -8.12 -17.78
CA ALA A 207 -3.85 -7.17 -18.81
C ALA A 207 -3.16 -5.82 -18.59
N GLU A 208 -2.37 -5.40 -19.57
CA GLU A 208 -1.74 -4.09 -19.59
C GLU A 208 -2.81 -2.99 -19.67
N TYR A 209 -2.67 -1.95 -18.85
CA TYR A 209 -3.61 -0.83 -18.83
C TYR A 209 -2.97 0.55 -18.98
N PHE A 210 -1.65 0.68 -18.72
CA PHE A 210 -0.95 1.95 -18.81
C PHE A 210 0.54 1.77 -19.08
N LYS A 211 1.13 2.72 -19.80
CA LYS A 211 2.58 2.84 -20.04
C LYS A 211 3.04 4.29 -19.86
N VAL A 212 4.23 4.44 -19.33
CA VAL A 212 4.91 5.73 -19.20
C VAL A 212 6.30 5.60 -19.80
N PRO A 213 6.58 6.23 -20.95
CA PRO A 213 7.90 6.14 -21.59
C PRO A 213 8.97 6.87 -20.77
N ASN A 214 10.19 6.35 -20.78
CA ASN A 214 11.35 7.06 -20.24
C ASN A 214 11.54 8.40 -20.94
N LYS A 215 11.93 9.41 -20.18
CA LYS A 215 12.23 10.76 -20.69
C LYS A 215 13.74 10.92 -20.87
N PRO A 216 14.17 11.86 -21.75
CA PRO A 216 15.57 12.24 -21.81
C PRO A 216 16.06 12.72 -20.44
N ILE A 217 17.28 12.31 -20.07
CA ILE A 217 17.94 12.83 -18.88
C ILE A 217 18.37 14.27 -19.19
N HIS A 218 17.77 15.24 -18.51
CA HIS A 218 18.27 16.59 -18.54
C HIS A 218 19.48 16.72 -17.58
N VAL A 219 20.67 16.89 -18.14
CA VAL A 219 21.91 17.05 -17.38
C VAL A 219 21.92 18.43 -16.73
N ALA A 220 22.32 18.49 -15.46
CA ALA A 220 22.40 19.72 -14.68
C ALA A 220 23.21 20.79 -15.38
N GLY A 221 22.65 21.99 -15.49
CA GLY A 221 23.26 23.17 -16.15
C GLY A 221 22.22 24.04 -16.84
N GLY A 222 20.99 23.56 -16.91
CA GLY A 222 19.86 24.31 -17.42
C GLY A 222 19.17 25.18 -16.36
N ALA A 223 18.03 25.77 -16.73
CA ALA A 223 17.26 26.66 -15.89
C ALA A 223 16.71 25.95 -14.62
N PRO A 224 16.36 26.69 -13.55
CA PRO A 224 15.84 26.15 -12.28
C PRO A 224 14.62 25.23 -12.39
N ASP A 225 13.96 25.20 -13.54
CA ASP A 225 12.78 24.38 -13.84
C ASP A 225 13.09 23.13 -14.67
N ASP A 226 14.36 22.73 -14.79
CA ASP A 226 14.72 21.55 -15.56
C ASP A 226 14.12 20.28 -14.96
N PHE A 227 13.30 19.67 -15.78
CA PHE A 227 12.73 18.37 -15.57
C PHE A 227 13.82 17.30 -15.50
N ARG A 228 13.91 16.57 -14.41
CA ARG A 228 14.79 15.41 -14.27
C ARG A 228 13.97 14.15 -14.21
N TRP A 229 14.25 13.24 -15.12
CA TRP A 229 13.69 11.89 -15.10
C TRP A 229 14.73 10.97 -14.44
N PRO A 230 14.51 10.51 -13.19
CA PRO A 230 15.54 9.79 -12.46
C PRO A 230 15.64 8.32 -12.88
N PHE A 231 14.57 7.76 -13.41
CA PHE A 231 14.38 6.31 -13.54
C PHE A 231 15.27 5.61 -14.57
N ASN A 232 15.95 6.34 -15.45
CA ASN A 232 16.94 5.82 -16.38
C ASN A 232 18.38 6.30 -16.08
N ILE A 233 18.60 6.90 -14.90
CA ILE A 233 19.94 7.24 -14.43
C ILE A 233 20.66 5.96 -14.00
N PRO A 234 21.90 5.70 -14.46
CA PRO A 234 22.66 4.53 -14.06
C PRO A 234 22.82 4.43 -12.54
N GLY A 235 22.45 3.29 -11.97
CA GLY A 235 22.52 3.06 -10.53
C GLY A 235 21.33 3.58 -9.71
N TYR A 236 20.33 4.20 -10.36
CA TYR A 236 19.08 4.55 -9.69
C TYR A 236 18.33 3.30 -9.24
N TRP A 237 17.71 3.37 -8.06
CA TRP A 237 16.99 2.26 -7.47
C TRP A 237 15.70 2.74 -6.79
N MET A 238 14.76 1.84 -6.60
CA MET A 238 13.55 2.05 -5.83
C MET A 238 13.33 0.87 -4.87
N THR A 239 12.58 1.13 -3.80
CA THR A 239 12.12 0.10 -2.88
C THR A 239 10.59 0.01 -2.89
N PRO A 240 10.01 -1.20 -2.80
CA PRO A 240 8.55 -1.35 -2.77
C PRO A 240 7.98 -0.89 -1.43
N MET A 241 6.81 -0.28 -1.52
CA MET A 241 6.03 0.23 -0.39
C MET A 241 4.60 -0.29 -0.45
N PHE A 242 4.04 -0.63 0.72
CA PHE A 242 2.61 -0.83 0.93
C PHE A 242 2.13 0.15 1.99
N THR A 243 1.08 0.88 1.70
CA THR A 243 0.52 1.87 2.62
C THR A 243 -1.00 1.74 2.68
N LEU A 244 -1.55 1.83 3.88
CA LEU A 244 -2.96 2.07 4.10
C LEU A 244 -3.09 3.36 4.92
N ALA A 245 -3.17 4.51 4.23
CA ALA A 245 -3.32 5.79 4.90
C ALA A 245 -4.77 6.02 5.37
N VAL A 246 -4.93 6.78 6.45
CA VAL A 246 -6.22 7.22 7.01
C VAL A 246 -6.21 8.74 7.06
N GLY A 247 -7.23 9.37 6.49
CA GLY A 247 -7.25 10.83 6.35
C GLY A 247 -6.27 11.34 5.28
N GLY A 248 -6.11 12.65 5.20
CA GLY A 248 -5.26 13.30 4.22
C GLY A 248 -5.94 13.57 2.88
N VAL A 249 -5.19 14.15 1.95
CA VAL A 249 -5.73 14.63 0.67
C VAL A 249 -6.35 13.52 -0.19
N GLY A 250 -5.78 12.33 -0.18
CA GLY A 250 -6.27 11.19 -0.98
C GLY A 250 -7.40 10.42 -0.29
N ALA A 251 -7.40 10.35 1.02
CA ALA A 251 -8.41 9.63 1.79
C ALA A 251 -9.67 10.47 2.08
N GLY A 252 -9.52 11.76 2.30
CA GLY A 252 -10.61 12.61 2.81
C GLY A 252 -10.89 12.38 4.30
N ASP A 253 -12.08 12.76 4.75
CA ASP A 253 -12.48 12.67 6.17
C ASP A 253 -12.73 11.20 6.58
N PRO A 254 -11.98 10.66 7.56
CA PRO A 254 -12.14 9.30 8.03
C PRO A 254 -13.39 9.07 8.92
N ALA A 255 -14.07 10.13 9.36
CA ALA A 255 -15.28 9.99 10.19
C ALA A 255 -16.41 9.22 9.46
N GLY A 256 -16.43 9.24 8.13
CA GLY A 256 -17.36 8.46 7.30
C GLY A 256 -16.91 7.03 7.00
N GLY A 257 -15.73 6.62 7.48
CA GLY A 257 -15.14 5.32 7.19
C GLY A 257 -15.71 4.18 8.03
N THR A 258 -15.35 2.97 7.64
CA THR A 258 -15.65 1.73 8.39
C THR A 258 -14.35 1.15 8.92
N PHE A 259 -14.29 0.89 10.23
CA PHE A 259 -13.12 0.34 10.90
C PHE A 259 -13.50 -0.89 11.75
N PRO A 260 -12.63 -1.91 11.88
CA PRO A 260 -11.35 -2.03 11.18
C PRO A 260 -11.52 -2.27 9.68
N ALA A 261 -10.51 -1.87 8.89
CA ALA A 261 -10.46 -2.07 7.45
C ALA A 261 -9.05 -2.52 7.05
N SER A 262 -8.93 -3.37 6.04
CA SER A 262 -7.66 -4.03 5.76
C SER A 262 -7.28 -4.06 4.29
N MET A 263 -5.99 -3.88 4.03
CA MET A 263 -5.31 -4.24 2.80
C MET A 263 -4.56 -5.56 3.06
N LEU A 264 -4.82 -6.57 2.24
CA LEU A 264 -4.18 -7.88 2.31
C LEU A 264 -3.24 -8.04 1.13
N VAL A 265 -2.02 -8.54 1.38
CA VAL A 265 -1.03 -8.87 0.34
C VAL A 265 -0.68 -10.34 0.48
N ASP A 266 -1.02 -11.14 -0.55
CA ASP A 266 -0.75 -12.58 -0.63
C ASP A 266 0.75 -12.82 -0.90
N TYR A 267 1.30 -12.11 -1.88
CA TYR A 267 2.73 -12.15 -2.17
C TYR A 267 3.22 -10.87 -2.84
N ILE A 268 4.53 -10.70 -2.80
CA ILE A 268 5.27 -9.84 -3.71
C ILE A 268 6.46 -10.62 -4.29
N ARG A 269 6.71 -10.45 -5.59
CA ARG A 269 7.79 -11.09 -6.33
C ARG A 269 8.44 -10.09 -7.25
N ILE A 270 9.78 -10.10 -7.31
CA ILE A 270 10.58 -9.22 -8.17
C ILE A 270 11.59 -10.08 -8.93
N TRP A 271 11.65 -9.92 -10.27
CA TRP A 271 12.54 -10.66 -11.16
C TRP A 271 13.08 -9.81 -12.29
#